data_e95cfe5404613ba4974809ac54dd840e
#
_entry.id   e95cfe5404613ba4974809ac54dd840e
#
_cell.length_a   1.000
_cell.length_b   1.000
_cell.length_c   1.000
_cell.angle_alpha   90.00
_cell.angle_beta   90.00
_cell.angle_gamma   90.00
#
_symmetry.space_group_name_H-M   'P 1'
#
loop_
_entity.id
_entity.type
_entity.pdbx_description
1 polymer ?
#
loop_
_entity_poly.entity_id
_entity_poly.type
_entity_poly.pdbx_seq_one_letter_code
_entity_poly.pdbx_strand_id
1 'polypeptide(L)'
;MRQFEVYLDRNEMWIDLSSFKLQGNIKYKGSDEAVDMTNRNIIDDFFAAETLNFSPVDGAAEALTALSKEAQVIILTNLPIAQKNERQINLSEHGMDYPVIVGSGLKGPAVKSLGDKINAPLFFLDDIPHNINSVAEYVPMSGRIHMIADPRLSKLIGAAEGASARIDQWHEAQNWILDKIAE
;
A
#
# COMPACT_ATOMS: atom_id res chain seq x y z
N MET A 1 -5.83 2.58 6.47
CA MET A 1 -5.84 2.88 7.92
C MET A 1 -7.25 2.78 8.53
N ARG A 2 -8.29 3.41 8.01
CA ARG A 2 -9.66 3.39 8.62
C ARG A 2 -10.21 1.99 8.96
N GLN A 3 -10.05 1.00 8.06
CA GLN A 3 -10.52 -0.37 8.33
C GLN A 3 -9.77 -1.00 9.52
N PHE A 4 -8.48 -0.70 9.65
CA PHE A 4 -7.70 -1.18 10.79
C PHE A 4 -8.16 -0.55 12.11
N GLU A 5 -8.51 0.73 12.12
CA GLU A 5 -9.08 1.39 13.30
C GLU A 5 -10.41 0.74 13.72
N VAL A 6 -11.29 0.41 12.76
CA VAL A 6 -12.56 -0.29 13.03
C VAL A 6 -12.31 -1.69 13.62
N TYR A 7 -11.33 -2.42 13.06
CA TYR A 7 -10.93 -3.73 13.60
C TYR A 7 -10.41 -3.62 15.03
N LEU A 8 -9.52 -2.67 15.30
CA LEU A 8 -8.99 -2.42 16.65
C LEU A 8 -10.12 -2.06 17.64
N ASP A 9 -11.04 -1.17 17.22
CA ASP A 9 -12.17 -0.76 18.05
C ASP A 9 -13.05 -1.92 18.47
N ARG A 10 -13.35 -2.86 17.58
CA ARG A 10 -14.10 -4.09 17.86
C ARG A 10 -13.37 -5.05 18.83
N ASN A 11 -12.05 -4.94 18.89
CA ASN A 11 -11.18 -5.76 19.74
C ASN A 11 -10.71 -5.03 21.00
N GLU A 12 -11.46 -3.99 21.44
CA GLU A 12 -11.16 -3.20 22.64
C GLU A 12 -9.77 -2.52 22.60
N MET A 13 -9.33 -2.14 21.40
CA MET A 13 -8.08 -1.45 21.15
C MET A 13 -8.30 -0.17 20.35
N TRP A 14 -7.28 0.68 20.32
CA TRP A 14 -7.23 1.87 19.48
C TRP A 14 -5.80 2.15 19.05
N ILE A 15 -5.60 2.98 18.01
CA ILE A 15 -4.29 3.38 17.53
C ILE A 15 -4.09 4.88 17.68
N ASP A 16 -2.95 5.27 18.26
CA ASP A 16 -2.47 6.64 18.28
C ASP A 16 -1.77 6.96 16.96
N LEU A 17 -2.38 7.84 16.16
CA LEU A 17 -1.84 8.28 14.88
C LEU A 17 -0.87 9.46 15.02
N SER A 18 -0.18 9.60 16.15
CA SER A 18 0.87 10.62 16.33
C SER A 18 2.15 10.32 15.53
N SER A 19 2.30 9.07 15.08
CA SER A 19 3.39 8.65 14.20
C SER A 19 2.94 7.48 13.29
N PHE A 20 3.76 7.14 12.30
CA PHE A 20 3.48 6.04 11.35
C PHE A 20 3.85 4.65 11.90
N LYS A 21 4.26 4.55 13.14
CA LYS A 21 4.63 3.27 13.77
C LYS A 21 3.39 2.59 14.34
N LEU A 22 3.25 1.28 14.14
CA LEU A 22 2.22 0.48 14.80
C LEU A 22 2.65 0.09 16.21
N GLN A 23 3.89 -0.37 16.35
CA GLN A 23 4.44 -0.78 17.65
C GLN A 23 4.50 0.41 18.62
N GLY A 24 3.92 0.23 19.78
CA GLY A 24 3.81 1.24 20.83
C GLY A 24 2.65 2.22 20.65
N ASN A 25 2.03 2.30 19.47
CA ASN A 25 0.90 3.17 19.18
C ASN A 25 -0.45 2.46 19.25
N ILE A 26 -0.49 1.12 19.21
CA ILE A 26 -1.72 0.35 19.48
C ILE A 26 -1.86 0.20 20.98
N LYS A 27 -3.00 0.61 21.53
CA LYS A 27 -3.28 0.66 22.96
C LYS A 27 -4.61 -0.01 23.27
N TYR A 28 -4.79 -0.47 24.52
CA TYR A 28 -6.08 -0.94 25.01
C TYR A 28 -7.03 0.23 25.28
N LYS A 29 -8.33 0.06 25.01
CA LYS A 29 -9.34 1.07 25.37
C LYS A 29 -9.34 1.32 26.88
N GLY A 30 -9.44 2.60 27.26
CA GLY A 30 -9.45 3.02 28.65
C GLY A 30 -8.09 2.93 29.36
N SER A 31 -7.01 2.69 28.62
CA SER A 31 -5.65 2.60 29.15
C SER A 31 -4.67 3.29 28.18
N ASP A 32 -3.56 3.80 28.70
CA ASP A 32 -2.40 4.23 27.93
C ASP A 32 -1.40 3.10 27.70
N GLU A 33 -1.70 1.89 28.16
CA GLU A 33 -0.86 0.72 28.00
C GLU A 33 -0.82 0.28 26.54
N ALA A 34 0.39 0.19 25.99
CA ALA A 34 0.61 -0.30 24.64
C ALA A 34 0.41 -1.81 24.55
N VAL A 35 -0.21 -2.26 23.47
CA VAL A 35 -0.37 -3.69 23.20
C VAL A 35 0.97 -4.29 22.83
N ASP A 36 1.35 -5.39 23.47
CA ASP A 36 2.55 -6.15 23.11
C ASP A 36 2.32 -6.92 21.80
N MET A 37 2.82 -6.35 20.73
CA MET A 37 2.73 -6.93 19.38
C MET A 37 3.66 -8.13 19.18
N THR A 38 4.59 -8.42 20.10
CA THR A 38 5.48 -9.58 19.98
C THR A 38 4.76 -10.87 20.34
N ASN A 39 3.75 -10.78 21.20
CA ASN A 39 2.93 -11.89 21.67
C ASN A 39 1.52 -11.93 21.03
N ARG A 40 1.16 -10.94 20.22
CA ARG A 40 -0.11 -10.86 19.51
C ARG A 40 0.09 -10.63 18.03
N ASN A 41 -0.49 -11.51 17.24
CA ASN A 41 -0.39 -11.45 15.78
C ASN A 41 -1.47 -10.53 15.18
N ILE A 42 -1.62 -9.30 15.74
CA ILE A 42 -2.70 -8.35 15.43
C ILE A 42 -2.84 -8.10 13.93
N ILE A 43 -1.71 -8.02 13.23
CA ILE A 43 -1.69 -7.73 11.79
C ILE A 43 -2.23 -8.91 10.99
N ASP A 44 -1.79 -10.14 11.29
CA ASP A 44 -2.28 -11.33 10.59
C ASP A 44 -3.75 -11.60 10.90
N ASP A 45 -4.16 -11.40 12.17
CA ASP A 45 -5.55 -11.53 12.61
C ASP A 45 -6.44 -10.47 11.92
N PHE A 46 -5.96 -9.24 11.77
CA PHE A 46 -6.64 -8.19 11.00
C PHE A 46 -6.82 -8.60 9.54
N PHE A 47 -5.77 -9.07 8.88
CA PHE A 47 -5.88 -9.51 7.49
C PHE A 47 -6.84 -10.70 7.36
N ALA A 48 -6.78 -11.67 8.27
CA ALA A 48 -7.68 -12.82 8.25
C ALA A 48 -9.15 -12.42 8.42
N ALA A 49 -9.42 -11.42 9.25
CA ALA A 49 -10.79 -10.99 9.54
C ALA A 49 -11.36 -10.02 8.49
N GLU A 50 -10.52 -9.16 7.88
CA GLU A 50 -11.03 -7.97 7.18
C GLU A 50 -10.66 -7.90 5.69
N THR A 51 -9.85 -8.82 5.15
CA THR A 51 -9.36 -8.70 3.75
C THR A 51 -10.49 -8.60 2.72
N LEU A 52 -11.59 -9.33 2.90
CA LEU A 52 -12.77 -9.24 2.02
C LEU A 52 -13.53 -7.90 2.14
N ASN A 53 -13.36 -7.19 3.25
CA ASN A 53 -14.10 -5.97 3.57
C ASN A 53 -13.31 -4.69 3.31
N PHE A 54 -12.12 -4.76 2.71
CA PHE A 54 -11.31 -3.57 2.46
C PHE A 54 -11.99 -2.64 1.46
N SER A 55 -12.21 -1.40 1.89
CA SER A 55 -12.64 -0.35 0.98
C SER A 55 -11.45 0.16 0.15
N PRO A 56 -11.64 0.43 -1.14
CA PRO A 56 -10.62 1.05 -1.97
C PRO A 56 -10.32 2.48 -1.50
N VAL A 57 -9.16 2.98 -1.89
CA VAL A 57 -8.87 4.41 -1.81
C VAL A 57 -9.66 5.11 -2.92
N ASP A 58 -10.22 6.29 -2.60
CA ASP A 58 -11.01 7.08 -3.54
C ASP A 58 -10.24 7.34 -4.84
N GLY A 59 -10.88 7.09 -5.98
CA GLY A 59 -10.30 7.25 -7.31
C GLY A 59 -9.33 6.14 -7.76
N ALA A 60 -9.07 5.12 -6.92
CA ALA A 60 -8.12 4.05 -7.26
C ALA A 60 -8.59 3.21 -8.46
N ALA A 61 -9.86 2.78 -8.46
CA ALA A 61 -10.39 1.93 -9.51
C ALA A 61 -10.44 2.65 -10.87
N GLU A 62 -10.88 3.91 -10.88
CA GLU A 62 -10.94 4.74 -12.07
C GLU A 62 -9.54 5.01 -12.65
N ALA A 63 -8.59 5.38 -11.79
CA ALA A 63 -7.22 5.65 -12.20
C ALA A 63 -6.54 4.39 -12.76
N LEU A 64 -6.67 3.24 -12.09
CA LEU A 64 -6.10 1.99 -12.56
C LEU A 64 -6.77 1.51 -13.86
N THR A 65 -8.09 1.72 -14.03
CA THR A 65 -8.80 1.45 -15.29
C THR A 65 -8.27 2.32 -16.44
N ALA A 66 -7.98 3.59 -16.18
CA ALA A 66 -7.37 4.46 -17.20
C ALA A 66 -5.95 4.02 -17.54
N LEU A 67 -5.11 3.77 -16.52
CA LEU A 67 -3.73 3.32 -16.68
C LEU A 67 -3.62 1.97 -17.39
N SER A 68 -4.57 1.05 -17.16
CA SER A 68 -4.54 -0.29 -17.77
C SER A 68 -4.73 -0.30 -19.29
N LYS A 69 -5.12 0.82 -19.89
CA LYS A 69 -5.20 0.99 -21.35
C LYS A 69 -3.81 1.22 -21.98
N GLU A 70 -2.88 1.75 -21.20
CA GLU A 70 -1.54 2.15 -21.66
C GLU A 70 -0.42 1.29 -21.02
N ALA A 71 -0.71 0.60 -19.92
CA ALA A 71 0.27 -0.17 -19.18
C ALA A 71 -0.32 -1.43 -18.56
N GLN A 72 0.52 -2.44 -18.30
CA GLN A 72 0.13 -3.59 -17.50
C GLN A 72 0.13 -3.23 -16.02
N VAL A 73 -1.01 -3.44 -15.34
CA VAL A 73 -1.15 -3.21 -13.89
C VAL A 73 -0.94 -4.51 -13.13
N ILE A 74 -0.17 -4.44 -12.04
CA ILE A 74 0.07 -5.55 -11.11
C ILE A 74 -0.08 -5.03 -9.68
N ILE A 75 -0.79 -5.75 -8.84
CA ILE A 75 -0.92 -5.47 -7.41
C ILE A 75 0.13 -6.28 -6.65
N LEU A 76 1.12 -5.60 -6.07
CA LEU A 76 2.15 -6.21 -5.23
C LEU A 76 1.87 -5.91 -3.76
N THR A 77 1.62 -6.93 -2.96
CA THR A 77 1.20 -6.79 -1.56
C THR A 77 1.98 -7.70 -0.61
N ASN A 78 2.10 -7.30 0.65
CA ASN A 78 2.73 -8.08 1.74
C ASN A 78 1.69 -8.69 2.70
N LEU A 79 0.43 -8.81 2.30
CA LEU A 79 -0.55 -9.53 3.11
C LEU A 79 -0.13 -11.01 3.28
N PRO A 80 -0.56 -11.71 4.33
CA PRO A 80 -0.28 -13.14 4.47
C PRO A 80 -0.80 -13.93 3.28
N ILE A 81 -0.03 -14.90 2.79
CA ILE A 81 -0.35 -15.68 1.59
C ILE A 81 -1.71 -16.39 1.66
N ALA A 82 -2.15 -16.74 2.85
CA ALA A 82 -3.46 -17.36 3.08
C ALA A 82 -4.63 -16.48 2.64
N GLN A 83 -4.49 -15.14 2.69
CA GLN A 83 -5.51 -14.17 2.32
C GLN A 83 -5.41 -13.69 0.85
N LYS A 84 -4.56 -14.34 0.03
CA LYS A 84 -4.38 -13.94 -1.37
C LYS A 84 -5.69 -14.00 -2.17
N ASN A 85 -6.46 -15.08 -2.00
CA ASN A 85 -7.72 -15.28 -2.74
C ASN A 85 -8.78 -14.28 -2.30
N GLU A 86 -8.91 -14.03 -1.00
CA GLU A 86 -9.81 -13.02 -0.45
C GLU A 86 -9.45 -11.62 -0.97
N ARG A 87 -8.16 -11.31 -1.08
CA ARG A 87 -7.72 -10.04 -1.64
C ARG A 87 -8.04 -9.91 -3.12
N GLN A 88 -7.86 -10.98 -3.90
CA GLN A 88 -8.23 -11.00 -5.32
C GLN A 88 -9.75 -10.75 -5.50
N ILE A 89 -10.58 -11.44 -4.71
CA ILE A 89 -12.04 -11.26 -4.72
C ILE A 89 -12.40 -9.81 -4.37
N ASN A 90 -11.87 -9.31 -3.25
CA ASN A 90 -12.12 -7.95 -2.79
C ASN A 90 -11.75 -6.89 -3.85
N LEU A 91 -10.61 -7.02 -4.50
CA LEU A 91 -10.18 -6.10 -5.56
C LEU A 91 -11.11 -6.18 -6.78
N SER A 92 -11.48 -7.40 -7.20
CA SER A 92 -12.38 -7.62 -8.33
C SER A 92 -13.77 -7.01 -8.09
N GLU A 93 -14.34 -7.15 -6.89
CA GLU A 93 -15.62 -6.53 -6.50
C GLU A 93 -15.59 -5.00 -6.56
N HIS A 94 -14.39 -4.39 -6.45
CA HIS A 94 -14.19 -2.95 -6.59
C HIS A 94 -13.70 -2.53 -8.00
N GLY A 95 -13.81 -3.39 -9.01
CA GLY A 95 -13.42 -3.09 -10.39
C GLY A 95 -11.91 -3.07 -10.63
N MET A 96 -11.11 -3.65 -9.73
CA MET A 96 -9.64 -3.72 -9.82
C MET A 96 -9.17 -5.17 -10.04
N ASP A 97 -9.67 -5.82 -11.09
CA ASP A 97 -9.33 -7.21 -11.41
C ASP A 97 -7.97 -7.32 -12.11
N TYR A 98 -6.91 -7.09 -11.34
CA TYR A 98 -5.53 -7.18 -11.79
C TYR A 98 -4.78 -8.33 -11.09
N PRO A 99 -3.69 -8.88 -11.69
CA PRO A 99 -2.89 -9.91 -11.06
C PRO A 99 -2.38 -9.47 -9.67
N VAL A 100 -2.61 -10.31 -8.65
CA VAL A 100 -2.10 -10.09 -7.29
C VAL A 100 -0.89 -10.97 -7.04
N ILE A 101 0.23 -10.32 -6.70
CA ILE A 101 1.47 -10.95 -6.27
C ILE A 101 1.66 -10.70 -4.78
N VAL A 102 1.77 -11.78 -4.02
CA VAL A 102 2.09 -11.71 -2.59
C VAL A 102 3.60 -11.83 -2.43
N GLY A 103 4.18 -10.84 -1.78
CA GLY A 103 5.59 -10.79 -1.41
C GLY A 103 5.78 -10.79 0.11
N SER A 104 7.00 -10.63 0.53
CA SER A 104 7.38 -10.42 1.92
C SER A 104 8.58 -9.47 2.01
N GLY A 105 8.64 -8.68 3.07
CA GLY A 105 9.72 -7.71 3.29
C GLY A 105 9.69 -6.52 2.32
N LEU A 106 10.86 -5.97 1.99
CA LEU A 106 10.99 -4.81 1.11
C LEU A 106 10.68 -5.17 -0.35
N LYS A 107 10.02 -4.27 -1.07
CA LYS A 107 9.48 -4.55 -2.41
C LYS A 107 10.50 -4.43 -3.55
N GLY A 108 11.66 -3.80 -3.33
CA GLY A 108 12.68 -3.62 -4.36
C GLY A 108 13.08 -4.89 -5.11
N PRO A 109 13.45 -5.99 -4.43
CA PRO A 109 13.81 -7.25 -5.11
C PRO A 109 12.68 -7.82 -5.97
N ALA A 110 11.42 -7.77 -5.49
CA ALA A 110 10.27 -8.26 -6.23
C ALA A 110 10.00 -7.41 -7.48
N VAL A 111 10.04 -6.08 -7.34
CA VAL A 111 9.87 -5.14 -8.46
C VAL A 111 10.98 -5.31 -9.48
N LYS A 112 12.24 -5.51 -9.05
CA LYS A 112 13.35 -5.81 -9.95
C LYS A 112 13.09 -7.10 -10.74
N SER A 113 12.68 -8.18 -10.08
CA SER A 113 12.39 -9.46 -10.75
C SER A 113 11.27 -9.37 -11.78
N LEU A 114 10.30 -8.47 -11.59
CA LEU A 114 9.28 -8.15 -12.58
C LEU A 114 9.85 -7.30 -13.72
N GLY A 115 10.60 -6.25 -13.39
CA GLY A 115 11.20 -5.33 -14.34
C GLY A 115 12.21 -5.98 -15.28
N ASP A 116 13.00 -6.95 -14.80
CA ASP A 116 13.98 -7.69 -15.61
C ASP A 116 13.34 -8.52 -16.76
N LYS A 117 12.00 -8.70 -16.71
CA LYS A 117 11.25 -9.44 -17.73
C LYS A 117 10.60 -8.58 -18.80
N ILE A 118 10.70 -7.26 -18.66
CA ILE A 118 10.05 -6.30 -19.54
C ILE A 118 11.08 -5.32 -20.12
N ASN A 119 10.79 -4.80 -21.31
CA ASN A 119 11.56 -3.72 -21.92
C ASN A 119 10.64 -2.50 -22.09
N ALA A 120 10.19 -1.96 -20.97
CA ALA A 120 9.25 -0.84 -20.92
C ALA A 120 9.48 -0.02 -19.63
N PRO A 121 9.05 1.26 -19.59
CA PRO A 121 9.05 2.03 -18.35
C PRO A 121 8.30 1.31 -17.24
N LEU A 122 8.85 1.38 -16.01
CA LEU A 122 8.26 0.80 -14.83
C LEU A 122 7.88 1.90 -13.83
N PHE A 123 6.66 1.82 -13.32
CA PHE A 123 6.15 2.72 -12.28
C PHE A 123 5.79 1.93 -11.03
N PHE A 124 6.07 2.50 -9.87
CA PHE A 124 5.79 1.90 -8.58
C PHE A 124 5.16 2.93 -7.64
N LEU A 125 4.04 2.55 -7.02
CA LEU A 125 3.32 3.38 -6.05
C LEU A 125 3.22 2.62 -4.71
N ASP A 126 3.56 3.30 -3.62
CA ASP A 126 3.47 2.71 -2.27
C ASP A 126 3.35 3.83 -1.23
N ASP A 127 2.73 3.55 -0.08
CA ASP A 127 2.61 4.48 1.05
C ASP A 127 3.76 4.35 2.06
N ILE A 128 4.56 3.30 1.95
CA ILE A 128 5.65 3.00 2.90
C ILE A 128 6.99 3.52 2.35
N PRO A 129 7.61 4.52 3.01
CA PRO A 129 8.88 5.10 2.55
C PRO A 129 9.99 4.07 2.30
N HIS A 130 10.10 3.06 3.15
CA HIS A 130 11.11 2.01 2.99
C HIS A 130 10.92 1.18 1.72
N ASN A 131 9.69 0.95 1.28
CA ASN A 131 9.40 0.28 0.01
C ASN A 131 9.83 1.14 -1.17
N ILE A 132 9.51 2.44 -1.15
CA ILE A 132 9.92 3.40 -2.18
C ILE A 132 11.45 3.45 -2.29
N ASN A 133 12.15 3.58 -1.15
CA ASN A 133 13.62 3.62 -1.11
C ASN A 133 14.23 2.31 -1.62
N SER A 134 13.67 1.18 -1.23
CA SER A 134 14.11 -0.12 -1.72
C SER A 134 13.94 -0.25 -3.23
N VAL A 135 12.82 0.20 -3.80
CA VAL A 135 12.64 0.18 -5.27
C VAL A 135 13.61 1.14 -5.95
N ALA A 136 13.91 2.29 -5.38
CA ALA A 136 14.90 3.22 -5.91
C ALA A 136 16.30 2.58 -6.00
N GLU A 137 16.67 1.78 -5.00
CA GLU A 137 17.95 1.06 -4.97
C GLU A 137 18.02 -0.04 -6.04
N TYR A 138 16.97 -0.88 -6.14
CA TYR A 138 16.98 -2.05 -7.02
C TYR A 138 16.59 -1.74 -8.47
N VAL A 139 15.78 -0.71 -8.70
CA VAL A 139 15.28 -0.29 -10.03
C VAL A 139 15.38 1.24 -10.16
N PRO A 140 16.59 1.80 -10.25
CA PRO A 140 16.80 3.25 -10.20
C PRO A 140 16.10 4.01 -11.32
N MET A 141 15.89 3.39 -12.49
CA MET A 141 15.23 4.01 -13.64
C MET A 141 13.69 3.99 -13.55
N SER A 142 13.08 3.38 -12.51
CA SER A 142 11.63 3.38 -12.35
C SER A 142 11.09 4.75 -11.93
N GLY A 143 9.87 5.08 -12.36
CA GLY A 143 9.07 6.16 -11.77
C GLY A 143 8.49 5.71 -10.42
N ARG A 144 8.72 6.46 -9.34
CA ARG A 144 8.29 6.07 -7.98
C ARG A 144 7.45 7.16 -7.36
N ILE A 145 6.20 6.85 -7.09
CA ILE A 145 5.26 7.74 -6.40
C ILE A 145 5.12 7.28 -4.96
N HIS A 146 5.52 8.15 -4.02
CA HIS A 146 5.19 7.97 -2.61
C HIS A 146 3.80 8.55 -2.37
N MET A 147 2.79 7.68 -2.11
CA MET A 147 1.39 8.06 -1.99
C MET A 147 0.84 7.69 -0.62
N ILE A 148 0.40 8.67 0.17
CA ILE A 148 -0.29 8.45 1.44
C ILE A 148 -1.68 9.05 1.36
N ALA A 149 -2.66 8.22 1.05
CA ALA A 149 -4.05 8.67 0.82
C ALA A 149 -4.79 9.10 2.10
N ASP A 150 -4.38 8.66 3.29
CA ASP A 150 -4.98 9.13 4.54
C ASP A 150 -4.43 10.52 4.90
N PRO A 151 -5.26 11.59 4.89
CA PRO A 151 -4.79 12.96 5.11
C PRO A 151 -4.28 13.22 6.53
N ARG A 152 -4.55 12.34 7.47
CA ARG A 152 -4.01 12.42 8.85
C ARG A 152 -2.56 11.97 8.86
N LEU A 153 -2.24 10.91 8.11
CA LEU A 153 -0.90 10.34 8.01
C LEU A 153 -0.03 11.11 7.01
N SER A 154 -0.60 11.61 5.92
CA SER A 154 0.16 12.33 4.89
C SER A 154 0.86 13.59 5.44
N LYS A 155 0.29 14.20 6.49
CA LYS A 155 0.87 15.36 7.18
C LYS A 155 2.04 15.00 8.09
N LEU A 156 2.13 13.74 8.53
CA LEU A 156 3.15 13.28 9.49
C LEU A 156 4.42 12.79 8.78
N ILE A 157 4.33 12.50 7.47
CA ILE A 157 5.39 11.82 6.75
C ILE A 157 5.74 12.63 5.50
N GLY A 158 6.99 13.08 5.43
CA GLY A 158 7.55 13.72 4.23
C GLY A 158 7.68 12.75 3.07
N ALA A 159 8.06 13.27 1.90
CA ALA A 159 8.39 12.43 0.75
C ALA A 159 9.52 11.45 1.11
N ALA A 160 9.42 10.21 0.65
CA ALA A 160 10.52 9.25 0.74
C ALA A 160 11.71 9.75 -0.10
N GLU A 161 12.93 9.52 0.36
CA GLU A 161 14.16 9.98 -0.33
C GLU A 161 14.25 9.44 -1.75
N GLY A 162 13.87 8.16 -1.94
CA GLY A 162 13.87 7.50 -3.25
C GLY A 162 12.65 7.81 -4.14
N ALA A 163 11.73 8.68 -3.71
CA ALA A 163 10.55 9.01 -4.52
C ALA A 163 10.90 9.92 -5.71
N SER A 164 10.34 9.62 -6.87
CA SER A 164 10.35 10.51 -8.03
C SER A 164 9.33 11.64 -7.88
N ALA A 165 8.22 11.35 -7.18
CA ALA A 165 7.18 12.31 -6.83
C ALA A 165 6.50 11.93 -5.51
N ARG A 166 5.98 12.94 -4.78
CA ARG A 166 5.01 12.77 -3.69
C ARG A 166 3.65 13.21 -4.20
N ILE A 167 2.73 12.26 -4.32
CA ILE A 167 1.38 12.49 -4.83
C ILE A 167 0.42 11.67 -3.97
N ASP A 168 -0.55 12.30 -3.31
CA ASP A 168 -1.44 11.65 -2.35
C ASP A 168 -2.85 11.36 -2.92
N GLN A 169 -3.09 11.69 -4.19
CA GLN A 169 -4.38 11.49 -4.86
C GLN A 169 -4.21 10.69 -6.16
N TRP A 170 -5.11 9.72 -6.39
CA TRP A 170 -5.01 8.81 -7.53
C TRP A 170 -5.11 9.50 -8.89
N HIS A 171 -5.98 10.51 -9.04
CA HIS A 171 -6.12 11.22 -10.31
C HIS A 171 -4.84 12.00 -10.70
N GLU A 172 -4.14 12.55 -9.70
CA GLU A 172 -2.85 13.24 -9.94
C GLU A 172 -1.75 12.22 -10.28
N ALA A 173 -1.73 11.06 -9.58
CA ALA A 173 -0.79 9.99 -9.88
C ALA A 173 -1.02 9.39 -11.27
N GLN A 174 -2.27 9.20 -11.68
CA GLN A 174 -2.64 8.79 -13.01
C GLN A 174 -2.08 9.74 -14.08
N ASN A 175 -2.32 11.04 -13.93
CA ASN A 175 -1.85 12.04 -14.89
C ASN A 175 -0.33 12.05 -14.96
N TRP A 176 0.36 12.03 -13.82
CA TRP A 176 1.81 11.99 -13.75
C TRP A 176 2.40 10.77 -14.49
N ILE A 177 1.78 9.58 -14.33
CA ILE A 177 2.24 8.35 -15.00
C ILE A 177 1.99 8.45 -16.52
N LEU A 178 0.79 8.89 -16.94
CA LEU A 178 0.46 9.03 -18.37
C LEU A 178 1.38 10.02 -19.08
N ASP A 179 1.70 11.15 -18.44
CA ASP A 179 2.67 12.12 -18.97
C ASP A 179 4.05 11.47 -19.17
N LYS A 180 4.50 10.65 -18.20
CA LYS A 180 5.78 9.94 -18.28
C LYS A 180 5.81 8.78 -19.29
N ILE A 181 4.66 8.21 -19.62
CA ILE A 181 4.56 7.21 -20.71
C ILE A 181 4.65 7.88 -22.08
N ALA A 182 4.17 9.13 -22.19
CA ALA A 182 4.15 9.89 -23.45
C ALA A 182 5.50 10.54 -23.80
N GLU A 183 6.46 10.63 -22.86
CA GLU A 183 7.84 11.14 -23.07
C GLU A 183 8.71 10.11 -23.80
#